data_423d3a564dd0ad834a74750bf37ac20a
#
_entry.id   423d3a564dd0ad834a74750bf37ac20a
#
_cell.length_a   1.000
_cell.length_b   1.000
_cell.length_c   1.000
_cell.angle_alpha   90.00
_cell.angle_beta   90.00
_cell.angle_gamma   90.00
#
_symmetry.space_group_name_H-M   'P 1'
#
loop_
_entity.id
_entity.type
_entity.pdbx_description
1 polymer ?
#
loop_
_entity_poly.entity_id
_entity_poly.type
_entity_poly.pdbx_seq_one_letter_code
_entity_poly.pdbx_strand_id
1 'polypeptide(L)'
;MITRAFKATALAAAILGTVGAAHATLLPVGSPPVAVDIADLPAGSFIATASGTVNGGGFTGTARTAVYRETATGLLDVVYQFTDLGPSAIVSISGANFDSFVTNVFQNASLSNPGIFTTGTIGADMAQRSTNGDVVEFIFTSAGSTSQLVAGTTSFVLQVRTNATAFTNGFMGVLGSGGGTQASFQPAAVPEPGTYAMMLAGLGLMGFVAARRKNTNK
;
A
#
# COMPACT_ATOMS: atom_id res chain seq x y z
N MET A 1 -39.31 36.13 -55.06
CA MET A 1 -38.46 34.94 -54.92
C MET A 1 -37.48 35.18 -53.75
N ILE A 2 -37.76 34.68 -52.58
CA ILE A 2 -36.95 34.95 -51.37
C ILE A 2 -36.26 33.61 -51.00
N THR A 3 -34.97 33.52 -51.25
CA THR A 3 -34.16 32.36 -50.92
C THR A 3 -33.72 32.46 -49.48
N ARG A 4 -34.25 31.61 -48.59
CA ARG A 4 -33.80 31.47 -47.19
C ARG A 4 -32.61 30.56 -47.15
N ALA A 5 -31.45 31.09 -46.73
CA ALA A 5 -30.25 30.31 -46.45
C ALA A 5 -30.40 29.67 -45.07
N PHE A 6 -30.41 28.34 -45.00
CA PHE A 6 -30.30 27.55 -43.78
C PHE A 6 -28.85 27.53 -43.30
N LYS A 7 -28.58 28.15 -42.16
CA LYS A 7 -27.29 27.99 -41.46
C LYS A 7 -27.34 26.67 -40.66
N ALA A 8 -26.59 25.68 -41.10
CA ALA A 8 -26.35 24.46 -40.36
C ALA A 8 -25.36 24.74 -39.22
N THR A 9 -25.84 24.76 -38.00
CA THR A 9 -24.99 24.83 -36.79
C THR A 9 -24.53 23.42 -36.49
N ALA A 10 -23.25 23.11 -36.74
CA ALA A 10 -22.65 21.84 -36.31
C ALA A 10 -22.45 21.85 -34.81
N LEU A 11 -23.22 21.02 -34.09
CA LEU A 11 -23.06 20.76 -32.68
C LEU A 11 -21.90 19.76 -32.53
N ALA A 12 -20.72 20.24 -32.16
CA ALA A 12 -19.60 19.40 -31.79
C ALA A 12 -19.89 18.82 -30.38
N ALA A 13 -20.32 17.56 -30.32
CA ALA A 13 -20.41 16.81 -29.07
C ALA A 13 -19.00 16.51 -28.59
N ALA A 14 -18.51 17.25 -27.60
CA ALA A 14 -17.31 16.90 -26.86
C ALA A 14 -17.62 15.64 -26.04
N ILE A 15 -17.12 14.49 -26.49
CA ILE A 15 -17.07 13.27 -25.71
C ILE A 15 -16.01 13.51 -24.62
N LEU A 16 -16.45 13.97 -23.46
CA LEU A 16 -15.64 13.87 -22.23
C LEU A 16 -15.50 12.37 -21.91
N GLY A 17 -14.40 11.79 -22.37
CA GLY A 17 -13.98 10.48 -21.88
C GLY A 17 -13.83 10.59 -20.37
N THR A 18 -14.73 9.96 -19.62
CA THR A 18 -14.52 9.73 -18.20
C THR A 18 -13.28 8.83 -18.10
N VAL A 19 -12.14 9.43 -17.80
CA VAL A 19 -10.98 8.69 -17.33
C VAL A 19 -11.47 8.03 -16.06
N GLY A 20 -11.73 6.73 -16.10
CA GLY A 20 -12.11 5.96 -14.94
C GLY A 20 -11.03 6.19 -13.87
N ALA A 21 -11.36 6.93 -12.83
CA ALA A 21 -10.48 7.04 -11.69
C ALA A 21 -10.23 5.62 -11.18
N ALA A 22 -8.98 5.21 -11.11
CA ALA A 22 -8.60 3.95 -10.49
C ALA A 22 -9.14 3.95 -9.05
N HIS A 23 -10.21 3.20 -8.82
CA HIS A 23 -10.87 3.13 -7.52
C HIS A 23 -10.08 2.17 -6.63
N ALA A 24 -9.26 2.72 -5.73
CA ALA A 24 -8.70 1.95 -4.63
C ALA A 24 -9.81 1.73 -3.58
N THR A 25 -10.00 0.50 -3.14
CA THR A 25 -11.00 0.16 -2.12
C THR A 25 -10.54 0.64 -0.75
N LEU A 26 -11.30 1.54 -0.12
CA LEU A 26 -11.05 1.97 1.27
C LEU A 26 -11.20 0.76 2.20
N LEU A 27 -10.22 0.57 3.08
CA LEU A 27 -10.18 -0.52 4.04
C LEU A 27 -10.24 0.04 5.49
N PRO A 28 -11.45 0.29 6.04
CA PRO A 28 -11.60 0.78 7.41
C PRO A 28 -11.05 -0.21 8.44
N VAL A 29 -10.70 0.29 9.62
CA VAL A 29 -10.29 -0.54 10.75
C VAL A 29 -11.40 -1.52 11.11
N GLY A 30 -11.05 -2.81 11.22
CA GLY A 30 -11.98 -3.88 11.53
C GLY A 30 -13.01 -4.18 10.41
N SER A 31 -12.73 -3.74 9.18
CA SER A 31 -13.61 -4.06 8.05
C SER A 31 -13.67 -5.58 7.81
N PRO A 32 -14.87 -6.10 7.48
CA PRO A 32 -14.96 -7.46 6.94
C PRO A 32 -14.21 -7.54 5.60
N PRO A 33 -13.92 -8.76 5.10
CA PRO A 33 -13.30 -8.92 3.80
C PRO A 33 -14.10 -8.23 2.69
N VAL A 34 -13.41 -7.41 1.88
CA VAL A 34 -13.97 -6.70 0.72
C VAL A 34 -13.22 -7.11 -0.54
N ALA A 35 -13.88 -7.07 -1.69
CA ALA A 35 -13.24 -7.35 -2.98
C ALA A 35 -12.11 -6.37 -3.26
N VAL A 36 -11.03 -6.83 -3.87
CA VAL A 36 -9.87 -6.01 -4.22
C VAL A 36 -9.99 -5.58 -5.68
N ASP A 37 -10.09 -4.29 -5.91
CA ASP A 37 -10.17 -3.72 -7.25
C ASP A 37 -8.84 -3.83 -8.00
N ILE A 38 -8.93 -3.92 -9.33
CA ILE A 38 -7.77 -3.86 -10.22
C ILE A 38 -7.56 -2.39 -10.59
N ALA A 39 -6.39 -1.85 -10.26
CA ALA A 39 -6.05 -0.49 -10.57
C ALA A 39 -4.55 -0.32 -10.81
N ASP A 40 -4.17 0.68 -11.58
CA ASP A 40 -2.78 1.05 -11.79
C ASP A 40 -2.24 1.89 -10.62
N LEU A 41 -0.93 1.80 -10.37
CA LEU A 41 -0.25 2.77 -9.53
C LEU A 41 -0.38 4.17 -10.15
N PRO A 42 -0.64 5.20 -9.34
CA PRO A 42 -0.55 6.57 -9.81
C PRO A 42 0.88 6.89 -10.27
N ALA A 43 1.07 8.02 -10.95
CA ALA A 43 2.41 8.46 -11.33
C ALA A 43 3.30 8.61 -10.08
N GLY A 44 4.49 8.01 -10.12
CA GLY A 44 5.41 8.01 -8.99
C GLY A 44 6.67 7.18 -9.23
N SER A 45 7.36 6.81 -8.16
CA SER A 45 8.60 6.03 -8.24
C SER A 45 8.78 5.09 -7.05
N PHE A 46 9.45 3.97 -7.29
CA PHE A 46 9.92 3.09 -6.22
C PHE A 46 11.11 3.74 -5.50
N ILE A 47 11.03 3.82 -4.18
CA ILE A 47 12.06 4.46 -3.34
C ILE A 47 12.78 3.47 -2.42
N ALA A 48 12.23 2.28 -2.23
CA ALA A 48 12.86 1.18 -1.50
C ALA A 48 12.34 -0.16 -2.02
N THR A 49 13.17 -1.20 -1.97
CA THR A 49 12.83 -2.54 -2.45
C THR A 49 13.49 -3.60 -1.60
N ALA A 50 12.83 -4.73 -1.41
CA ALA A 50 13.38 -5.92 -0.79
C ALA A 50 12.81 -7.18 -1.45
N SER A 51 13.59 -8.24 -1.45
CA SER A 51 13.14 -9.56 -1.91
C SER A 51 13.88 -10.66 -1.15
N GLY A 52 13.26 -11.81 -1.05
CA GLY A 52 13.87 -12.98 -0.41
C GLY A 52 13.00 -14.20 -0.46
N THR A 53 13.57 -15.32 -0.01
CA THR A 53 12.85 -16.59 0.09
C THR A 53 12.11 -16.68 1.40
N VAL A 54 10.84 -17.09 1.34
CA VAL A 54 10.01 -17.43 2.49
C VAL A 54 9.87 -18.93 2.57
N ASN A 55 10.09 -19.48 3.77
CA ASN A 55 9.85 -20.90 4.08
C ASN A 55 8.80 -20.96 5.19
N GLY A 56 7.63 -21.45 4.90
CA GLY A 56 6.44 -21.43 5.76
C GLY A 56 5.98 -22.80 6.28
N GLY A 57 6.92 -23.72 6.57
CA GLY A 57 6.57 -25.03 7.15
C GLY A 57 5.85 -26.01 6.23
N GLY A 58 5.17 -25.56 5.22
CA GLY A 58 4.49 -26.40 4.22
C GLY A 58 4.53 -25.81 2.82
N PHE A 59 5.16 -24.66 2.67
CA PHE A 59 5.40 -24.02 1.37
C PHE A 59 6.74 -23.34 1.35
N THR A 60 7.21 -23.06 0.15
CA THR A 60 8.36 -22.18 -0.07
C THR A 60 8.03 -21.24 -1.22
N GLY A 61 8.64 -20.06 -1.25
CA GLY A 61 8.37 -19.11 -2.32
C GLY A 61 9.28 -17.89 -2.27
N THR A 62 9.12 -17.02 -3.26
CA THR A 62 9.84 -15.76 -3.37
C THR A 62 8.92 -14.59 -3.09
N ALA A 63 9.19 -13.86 -2.02
CA ALA A 63 8.54 -12.60 -1.69
C ALA A 63 9.30 -11.43 -2.30
N ARG A 64 8.56 -10.45 -2.81
CA ARG A 64 9.06 -9.16 -3.32
C ARG A 64 8.21 -8.06 -2.71
N THR A 65 8.86 -7.02 -2.26
CA THR A 65 8.19 -5.88 -1.61
C THR A 65 8.88 -4.59 -1.96
N ALA A 66 8.13 -3.52 -2.00
CA ALA A 66 8.65 -2.19 -2.30
C ALA A 66 7.84 -1.10 -1.59
N VAL A 67 8.45 0.07 -1.47
CA VAL A 67 7.76 1.32 -1.17
C VAL A 67 7.72 2.16 -2.43
N TYR A 68 6.53 2.62 -2.78
CA TYR A 68 6.27 3.49 -3.90
C TYR A 68 5.84 4.87 -3.39
N ARG A 69 6.40 5.93 -3.96
CA ARG A 69 6.03 7.31 -3.63
C ARG A 69 5.27 7.93 -4.78
N GLU A 70 4.06 8.39 -4.53
CA GLU A 70 3.26 9.11 -5.50
C GLU A 70 3.86 10.50 -5.78
N THR A 71 3.95 10.89 -7.05
CA THR A 71 4.49 12.21 -7.44
C THR A 71 3.57 13.35 -7.05
N ALA A 72 2.26 13.16 -7.17
CA ALA A 72 1.29 14.24 -6.95
C ALA A 72 1.06 14.55 -5.48
N THR A 73 1.09 13.55 -4.61
CA THR A 73 0.73 13.67 -3.20
C THR A 73 1.93 13.57 -2.26
N GLY A 74 3.00 12.90 -2.71
CA GLY A 74 4.14 12.51 -1.88
C GLY A 74 3.83 11.38 -0.90
N LEU A 75 2.60 10.84 -0.94
CA LEU A 75 2.16 9.72 -0.10
C LEU A 75 2.81 8.42 -0.53
N LEU A 76 2.77 7.43 0.36
CA LEU A 76 3.45 6.17 0.17
C LEU A 76 2.45 5.01 0.02
N ASP A 77 2.74 4.18 -0.98
CA ASP A 77 2.14 2.87 -1.16
C ASP A 77 3.16 1.80 -0.75
N VAL A 78 2.72 0.82 0.06
CA VAL A 78 3.50 -0.39 0.34
C VAL A 78 3.01 -1.50 -0.59
N VAL A 79 3.95 -2.15 -1.25
CA VAL A 79 3.65 -3.04 -2.38
C VAL A 79 4.23 -4.43 -2.12
N TYR A 80 3.44 -5.47 -2.38
CA TYR A 80 3.78 -6.87 -2.13
C TYR A 80 3.54 -7.73 -3.36
N GLN A 81 4.37 -8.74 -3.56
CA GLN A 81 4.15 -9.82 -4.52
C GLN A 81 4.79 -11.11 -4.00
N PHE A 82 4.14 -12.23 -4.24
CA PHE A 82 4.66 -13.54 -3.88
C PHE A 82 4.55 -14.51 -5.05
N THR A 83 5.64 -15.26 -5.27
CA THR A 83 5.66 -16.41 -6.18
C THR A 83 5.70 -17.67 -5.33
N ASP A 84 4.68 -18.49 -5.41
CA ASP A 84 4.65 -19.77 -4.73
C ASP A 84 5.44 -20.82 -5.51
N LEU A 85 6.36 -21.49 -4.83
CA LEU A 85 7.15 -22.61 -5.37
C LEU A 85 6.65 -23.96 -4.83
N GLY A 86 5.60 -23.97 -4.01
CA GLY A 86 4.96 -25.14 -3.48
C GLY A 86 5.58 -25.70 -2.19
N PRO A 87 5.11 -26.84 -1.70
CA PRO A 87 4.03 -27.68 -2.27
C PRO A 87 2.61 -27.22 -1.90
N SER A 88 2.40 -26.44 -0.84
CA SER A 88 1.07 -26.03 -0.39
C SER A 88 0.66 -24.68 -0.92
N ALA A 89 -0.63 -24.51 -1.21
CA ALA A 89 -1.18 -23.23 -1.64
C ALA A 89 -1.08 -22.15 -0.55
N ILE A 90 -0.99 -20.90 -1.00
CA ILE A 90 -1.00 -19.72 -0.15
C ILE A 90 -2.45 -19.24 0.03
N VAL A 91 -2.79 -18.98 1.29
CA VAL A 91 -4.11 -18.50 1.71
C VAL A 91 -4.15 -16.98 1.79
N SER A 92 -3.07 -16.38 2.33
CA SER A 92 -3.03 -14.92 2.44
C SER A 92 -1.61 -14.34 2.44
N ILE A 93 -1.55 -13.05 2.12
CA ILE A 93 -0.37 -12.19 2.19
C ILE A 93 -0.75 -10.97 3.01
N SER A 94 0.10 -10.57 3.96
CA SER A 94 -0.20 -9.48 4.89
C SER A 94 0.98 -8.54 5.11
N GLY A 95 0.66 -7.31 5.49
CA GLY A 95 1.58 -6.33 6.06
C GLY A 95 1.06 -5.84 7.41
N ALA A 96 1.93 -5.27 8.24
CA ALA A 96 1.60 -4.80 9.59
C ALA A 96 1.96 -3.33 9.80
N ASN A 97 1.58 -2.78 10.97
CA ASN A 97 1.79 -1.40 11.42
C ASN A 97 1.04 -0.34 10.58
N PHE A 98 -0.20 -0.65 10.20
CA PHE A 98 -1.09 0.28 9.51
C PHE A 98 -2.09 0.99 10.44
N ASP A 99 -2.08 0.72 11.75
CA ASP A 99 -3.08 1.14 12.74
C ASP A 99 -3.36 2.65 12.76
N SER A 100 -2.34 3.48 12.57
CA SER A 100 -2.43 4.94 12.58
C SER A 100 -2.65 5.58 11.21
N PHE A 101 -2.86 4.78 10.16
CA PHE A 101 -2.94 5.27 8.79
C PHE A 101 -4.28 4.96 8.13
N VAL A 102 -4.72 5.85 7.25
CA VAL A 102 -5.76 5.53 6.29
C VAL A 102 -5.20 4.54 5.28
N THR A 103 -5.91 3.46 5.00
CA THR A 103 -5.50 2.44 4.05
C THR A 103 -6.53 2.24 2.96
N ASN A 104 -6.06 2.26 1.72
CA ASN A 104 -6.82 1.82 0.56
C ASN A 104 -6.05 0.69 -0.11
N VAL A 105 -6.76 -0.31 -0.63
CA VAL A 105 -6.15 -1.48 -1.26
C VAL A 105 -6.56 -1.61 -2.71
N PHE A 106 -5.65 -2.09 -3.53
CA PHE A 106 -5.86 -2.46 -4.92
C PHE A 106 -4.78 -3.43 -5.39
N GLN A 107 -4.91 -3.94 -6.61
CA GLN A 107 -3.97 -4.89 -7.18
C GLN A 107 -3.80 -4.68 -8.68
N ASN A 108 -2.65 -5.12 -9.22
CA ASN A 108 -2.38 -5.07 -10.66
C ASN A 108 -1.62 -6.32 -11.11
N ALA A 109 -2.00 -6.90 -12.24
CA ALA A 109 -1.34 -8.07 -12.79
C ALA A 109 0.11 -7.80 -13.24
N SER A 110 0.40 -6.58 -13.70
CA SER A 110 1.73 -6.19 -14.13
C SER A 110 1.99 -4.72 -13.85
N LEU A 111 3.08 -4.42 -13.17
CA LEU A 111 3.57 -3.05 -13.05
C LEU A 111 4.55 -2.73 -14.15
N SER A 112 4.50 -1.50 -14.65
CA SER A 112 5.36 -1.01 -15.74
C SER A 112 6.84 -0.90 -15.37
N ASN A 113 7.21 -1.18 -14.12
CA ASN A 113 8.60 -1.15 -13.67
C ASN A 113 9.19 -2.56 -13.57
N PRO A 114 9.95 -3.01 -14.57
CA PRO A 114 10.37 -4.40 -14.74
C PRO A 114 11.50 -4.88 -13.83
N GLY A 115 11.97 -4.07 -12.89
CA GLY A 115 13.16 -4.42 -12.11
C GLY A 115 12.94 -5.33 -10.93
N ILE A 116 11.73 -5.37 -10.34
CA ILE A 116 11.48 -6.03 -9.05
C ILE A 116 10.33 -7.02 -9.17
N PHE A 117 9.20 -6.58 -9.72
CA PHE A 117 7.99 -7.38 -9.85
C PHE A 117 7.95 -8.10 -11.20
N THR A 118 7.30 -9.25 -11.18
CA THR A 118 7.03 -10.04 -12.39
C THR A 118 5.54 -9.99 -12.70
N THR A 119 5.14 -10.35 -13.91
CA THR A 119 3.73 -10.47 -14.25
C THR A 119 3.06 -11.50 -13.34
N GLY A 120 2.06 -11.07 -12.59
CA GLY A 120 1.25 -11.93 -11.74
C GLY A 120 0.19 -12.67 -12.55
N THR A 121 -0.16 -13.86 -12.08
CA THR A 121 -1.19 -14.70 -12.71
C THR A 121 -2.43 -14.85 -11.84
N ILE A 122 -2.31 -14.61 -10.53
CA ILE A 122 -3.37 -14.83 -9.55
C ILE A 122 -3.61 -13.54 -8.76
N GLY A 123 -4.82 -12.99 -8.85
CA GLY A 123 -5.27 -11.87 -8.02
C GLY A 123 -5.75 -12.33 -6.65
N ALA A 124 -5.67 -11.48 -5.64
CA ALA A 124 -6.37 -11.68 -4.38
C ALA A 124 -7.86 -11.45 -4.60
N ASP A 125 -8.71 -12.30 -4.02
CA ASP A 125 -10.16 -12.15 -4.11
C ASP A 125 -10.66 -11.04 -3.20
N MET A 126 -10.10 -10.99 -2.00
CA MET A 126 -10.54 -10.09 -0.94
C MET A 126 -9.35 -9.50 -0.19
N ALA A 127 -9.59 -8.39 0.50
CA ALA A 127 -8.71 -7.87 1.53
C ALA A 127 -9.52 -7.54 2.78
N GLN A 128 -8.86 -7.60 3.92
CA GLN A 128 -9.42 -7.21 5.21
C GLN A 128 -8.39 -6.45 6.04
N ARG A 129 -8.89 -5.76 7.06
CA ARG A 129 -8.06 -5.08 8.04
C ARG A 129 -8.42 -5.53 9.44
N SER A 130 -7.42 -5.82 10.25
CA SER A 130 -7.61 -6.26 11.64
C SER A 130 -8.43 -5.27 12.48
N THR A 131 -9.03 -5.74 13.57
CA THR A 131 -9.89 -4.94 14.45
C THR A 131 -9.17 -3.81 15.16
N ASN A 132 -7.84 -3.91 15.33
CA ASN A 132 -7.00 -2.83 15.84
C ASN A 132 -6.41 -1.94 14.71
N GLY A 133 -6.68 -2.28 13.44
CA GLY A 133 -6.18 -1.55 12.27
C GLY A 133 -4.72 -1.82 11.90
N ASP A 134 -4.02 -2.66 12.64
CA ASP A 134 -2.59 -2.89 12.48
C ASP A 134 -2.25 -3.68 11.21
N VAL A 135 -2.99 -4.77 10.94
CA VAL A 135 -2.71 -5.69 9.84
C VAL A 135 -3.66 -5.45 8.67
N VAL A 136 -3.10 -5.34 7.48
CA VAL A 136 -3.81 -5.43 6.20
C VAL A 136 -3.47 -6.78 5.59
N GLU A 137 -4.49 -7.55 5.22
CA GLU A 137 -4.37 -8.90 4.69
C GLU A 137 -5.09 -9.01 3.34
N PHE A 138 -4.41 -9.58 2.36
CA PHE A 138 -4.95 -9.97 1.06
C PHE A 138 -5.20 -11.47 1.07
N ILE A 139 -6.40 -11.89 0.71
CA ILE A 139 -6.89 -13.25 0.84
C ILE A 139 -7.05 -13.87 -0.55
N PHE A 140 -6.50 -15.07 -0.71
CA PHE A 140 -6.65 -15.93 -1.88
C PHE A 140 -7.58 -17.08 -1.49
N THR A 141 -8.74 -17.17 -2.12
CA THR A 141 -9.74 -18.14 -1.69
C THR A 141 -9.37 -19.59 -2.01
N SER A 142 -9.99 -20.48 -1.23
CA SER A 142 -9.76 -21.92 -1.27
C SER A 142 -10.35 -22.60 -2.50
N ALA A 143 -9.91 -23.82 -2.70
CA ALA A 143 -10.30 -24.86 -3.64
C ALA A 143 -11.57 -24.61 -4.48
N GLY A 144 -11.40 -24.47 -5.78
CA GLY A 144 -12.47 -24.30 -6.77
C GLY A 144 -12.59 -22.90 -7.36
N SER A 145 -11.88 -21.91 -6.83
CA SER A 145 -11.74 -20.58 -7.39
C SER A 145 -10.54 -20.53 -8.35
N THR A 146 -10.62 -19.68 -9.37
CA THR A 146 -9.50 -19.38 -10.28
C THR A 146 -8.42 -18.53 -9.61
N SER A 147 -8.60 -18.17 -8.35
CA SER A 147 -7.78 -17.25 -7.58
C SER A 147 -6.90 -17.95 -6.53
N GLN A 148 -6.66 -19.24 -6.66
CA GLN A 148 -5.79 -19.96 -5.72
C GLN A 148 -4.32 -19.75 -6.08
N LEU A 149 -3.55 -19.18 -5.16
CA LEU A 149 -2.10 -19.02 -5.31
C LEU A 149 -1.40 -20.33 -4.97
N VAL A 150 -1.04 -21.10 -6.00
CA VAL A 150 -0.47 -22.46 -5.90
C VAL A 150 0.94 -22.51 -6.51
N ALA A 151 1.62 -23.63 -6.31
CA ALA A 151 2.97 -23.88 -6.85
C ALA A 151 3.11 -23.50 -8.33
N GLY A 152 4.12 -22.69 -8.62
CA GLY A 152 4.41 -22.17 -9.96
C GLY A 152 3.61 -20.92 -10.35
N THR A 153 2.71 -20.43 -9.49
CA THR A 153 1.95 -19.19 -9.76
C THR A 153 2.53 -18.00 -9.00
N THR A 154 2.25 -16.80 -9.50
CA THR A 154 2.67 -15.54 -8.89
C THR A 154 1.44 -14.68 -8.62
N SER A 155 1.36 -14.10 -7.42
CA SER A 155 0.28 -13.17 -7.10
C SER A 155 0.34 -11.94 -8.00
N PHE A 156 -0.79 -11.27 -8.21
CA PHE A 156 -0.77 -9.89 -8.65
C PHE A 156 0.08 -9.06 -7.70
N VAL A 157 0.49 -7.90 -8.15
CA VAL A 157 1.13 -6.92 -7.29
C VAL A 157 0.05 -6.29 -6.42
N LEU A 158 0.12 -6.58 -5.13
CA LEU A 158 -0.82 -6.15 -4.10
C LEU A 158 -0.35 -4.82 -3.52
N GLN A 159 -1.24 -3.86 -3.38
CA GLN A 159 -0.86 -2.49 -3.06
C GLN A 159 -1.70 -1.98 -1.90
N VAL A 160 -1.02 -1.42 -0.90
CA VAL A 160 -1.64 -0.71 0.22
C VAL A 160 -1.22 0.75 0.14
N ARG A 161 -2.13 1.58 -0.37
CA ARG A 161 -1.98 3.03 -0.37
C ARG A 161 -2.25 3.55 1.03
N THR A 162 -1.39 4.45 1.51
CA THR A 162 -1.52 5.05 2.83
C THR A 162 -1.49 6.58 2.76
N ASN A 163 -1.82 7.23 3.87
CA ASN A 163 -1.56 8.66 4.06
C ASN A 163 -0.20 8.94 4.72
N ALA A 164 0.70 7.94 4.79
CA ALA A 164 2.05 8.10 5.30
C ALA A 164 2.93 8.86 4.30
N THR A 165 3.90 9.60 4.82
CA THR A 165 4.97 10.27 4.05
C THR A 165 6.36 9.71 4.37
N ALA A 166 6.47 8.85 5.38
CA ALA A 166 7.69 8.15 5.78
C ALA A 166 7.42 6.66 5.94
N PHE A 167 8.47 5.87 5.86
CA PHE A 167 8.44 4.42 6.07
C PHE A 167 9.64 3.96 6.90
N THR A 168 9.54 2.76 7.42
CA THR A 168 10.63 2.05 8.12
C THR A 168 10.62 0.58 7.72
N ASN A 169 11.59 -0.17 8.19
CA ASN A 169 11.63 -1.62 7.99
C ASN A 169 10.47 -2.29 8.72
N GLY A 170 9.89 -3.30 8.09
CA GLY A 170 8.79 -4.10 8.57
C GLY A 170 8.87 -5.53 8.06
N PHE A 171 7.75 -6.22 8.08
CA PHE A 171 7.64 -7.59 7.60
C PHE A 171 6.41 -7.77 6.72
N MET A 172 6.58 -8.61 5.70
CA MET A 172 5.50 -9.20 4.91
C MET A 172 5.25 -10.60 5.49
N GLY A 173 4.03 -10.89 5.87
CA GLY A 173 3.57 -12.22 6.26
C GLY A 173 3.01 -12.98 5.07
N VAL A 174 3.25 -14.29 5.02
CA VAL A 174 2.68 -15.20 4.04
C VAL A 174 2.12 -16.41 4.80
N LEU A 175 0.87 -16.73 4.58
CA LEU A 175 0.16 -17.85 5.23
C LEU A 175 -0.28 -18.87 4.18
N GLY A 176 0.08 -20.10 4.40
CA GLY A 176 -0.39 -21.29 3.67
C GLY A 176 -0.75 -22.39 4.66
N SER A 177 -0.21 -23.59 4.49
CA SER A 177 -0.31 -24.66 5.50
C SER A 177 0.54 -24.38 6.76
N GLY A 178 1.42 -23.37 6.71
CA GLY A 178 2.16 -22.79 7.81
C GLY A 178 2.37 -21.32 7.55
N GLY A 179 2.97 -20.58 8.49
CA GLY A 179 3.29 -19.17 8.35
C GLY A 179 4.76 -18.94 8.03
N GLY A 180 5.05 -17.92 7.22
CA GLY A 180 6.39 -17.46 6.94
C GLY A 180 6.45 -15.93 6.85
N THR A 181 7.62 -15.34 7.03
CA THR A 181 7.81 -13.90 6.95
C THR A 181 9.02 -13.54 6.11
N GLN A 182 8.98 -12.35 5.49
CA GLN A 182 10.07 -11.73 4.77
C GLN A 182 10.23 -10.29 5.25
N ALA A 183 11.47 -9.82 5.35
CA ALA A 183 11.77 -8.42 5.57
C ALA A 183 11.09 -7.56 4.48
N SER A 184 10.43 -6.50 4.90
CA SER A 184 9.58 -5.64 4.10
C SER A 184 9.66 -4.21 4.62
N PHE A 185 8.66 -3.42 4.28
CA PHE A 185 8.49 -2.04 4.70
C PHE A 185 7.11 -1.84 5.32
N GLN A 186 7.03 -0.85 6.18
CA GLN A 186 5.79 -0.43 6.84
C GLN A 186 5.73 1.10 6.91
N PRO A 187 4.54 1.71 6.93
CA PRO A 187 4.42 3.15 7.12
C PRO A 187 4.98 3.56 8.47
N ALA A 188 5.54 4.76 8.55
CA ALA A 188 6.07 5.32 9.78
C ALA A 188 5.46 6.69 10.04
N ALA A 189 5.08 6.95 11.30
CA ALA A 189 4.66 8.27 11.72
C ALA A 189 5.85 9.23 11.69
N VAL A 190 5.67 10.40 11.09
CA VAL A 190 6.62 11.50 11.18
C VAL A 190 6.25 12.31 12.42
N PRO A 191 7.17 12.49 13.39
CA PRO A 191 6.90 13.38 14.51
C PRO A 191 6.53 14.77 14.00
N GLU A 192 5.37 15.29 14.42
CA GLU A 192 4.89 16.58 13.99
C GLU A 192 5.91 17.68 14.35
N PRO A 193 6.09 18.72 13.50
CA PRO A 193 6.96 19.86 13.82
C PRO A 193 6.64 20.49 15.18
N GLY A 194 5.37 20.43 15.60
CA GLY A 194 4.91 20.86 16.92
C GLY A 194 5.58 20.12 18.09
N THR A 195 5.86 18.83 17.94
CA THR A 195 6.56 18.03 18.98
C THR A 195 7.98 18.56 19.21
N TYR A 196 8.71 18.86 18.15
CA TYR A 196 10.04 19.47 18.26
C TYR A 196 9.96 20.89 18.81
N ALA A 197 8.98 21.69 18.40
CA ALA A 197 8.77 23.05 18.91
C ALA A 197 8.46 23.03 20.41
N MET A 198 7.58 22.13 20.90
CA MET A 198 7.28 21.99 22.32
C MET A 198 8.47 21.49 23.12
N MET A 199 9.26 20.56 22.58
CA MET A 199 10.50 20.10 23.23
C MET A 199 11.52 21.23 23.36
N LEU A 200 11.73 22.01 22.30
CA LEU A 200 12.63 23.18 22.32
C LEU A 200 12.12 24.27 23.25
N ALA A 201 10.82 24.54 23.28
CA ALA A 201 10.21 25.48 24.21
C ALA A 201 10.40 25.05 25.67
N GLY A 202 10.21 23.76 25.96
CA GLY A 202 10.44 23.17 27.29
C GLY A 202 11.90 23.29 27.72
N LEU A 203 12.85 22.96 26.86
CA LEU A 203 14.29 23.12 27.12
C LEU A 203 14.67 24.57 27.31
N GLY A 204 14.12 25.47 26.49
CA GLY A 204 14.34 26.92 26.60
C GLY A 204 13.87 27.49 27.95
N LEU A 205 12.66 27.05 28.39
CA LEU A 205 12.10 27.46 29.66
C LEU A 205 12.95 26.95 30.83
N MET A 206 13.38 25.67 30.80
CA MET A 206 14.28 25.14 31.83
C MET A 206 15.64 25.89 31.87
N GLY A 207 16.21 26.17 30.72
CA GLY A 207 17.45 26.95 30.60
C GLY A 207 17.29 28.36 31.20
N PHE A 208 16.17 29.03 30.91
CA PHE A 208 15.85 30.36 31.45
C PHE A 208 15.73 30.33 32.98
N VAL A 209 14.99 29.36 33.55
CA VAL A 209 14.84 29.22 35.02
C VAL A 209 16.19 28.94 35.68
N ALA A 210 17.03 28.08 35.10
CA ALA A 210 18.36 27.78 35.62
C ALA A 210 19.28 29.02 35.62
N ALA A 211 19.26 29.80 34.53
CA ALA A 211 20.02 31.05 34.41
C ALA A 211 19.58 32.10 35.46
N ARG A 212 18.26 32.22 35.68
CA ARG A 212 17.69 33.14 36.68
C ARG A 212 18.10 32.78 38.11
N ARG A 213 18.09 31.50 38.47
CA ARG A 213 18.55 31.02 39.80
C ARG A 213 20.02 31.35 40.07
N LYS A 214 20.90 31.24 39.06
CA LYS A 214 22.31 31.54 39.17
C LYS A 214 22.56 33.03 39.46
N ASN A 215 21.75 33.94 38.93
CA ASN A 215 21.87 35.38 39.15
C ASN A 215 21.30 35.85 40.49
N THR A 216 20.46 35.07 41.17
CA THR A 216 19.88 35.45 42.47
C THR A 216 20.80 35.09 43.67
N ASN A 217 21.84 34.27 43.44
CA ASN A 217 22.80 33.82 44.43
C ASN A 217 24.13 34.61 44.39
N LYS A 218 24.17 35.76 43.74
CA LYS A 218 25.23 36.75 43.82
C LYS A 218 24.74 38.01 44.52
#